data_af0a47897875b564e3955e0b17aba696
#
_entry.id   af0a47897875b564e3955e0b17aba696
#
_cell.length_a   1.000
_cell.length_b   1.000
_cell.length_c   1.000
_cell.angle_alpha   90.00
_cell.angle_beta   90.00
_cell.angle_gamma   90.00
#
_symmetry.space_group_name_H-M   'P 1'
#
loop_
_entity.id
_entity.type
_entity.pdbx_description
1 polymer ?
#
loop_
_entity_poly.entity_id
_entity_poly.type
_entity_poly.pdbx_seq_one_letter_code
_entity_poly.pdbx_strand_id
1 'polypeptide(L)'
;MLRRLTDRKEWKFFAVLPKADPPLAAAWWTVLLLRGVLPAAFAIAMGVLVGAVQGGHSLAAPLAFAGAVFVLLQVLSPIHQAISSNLGDRTAAWLYDRLTEACVRPPGIGHLEDPTLTSDLTVARDFDLGMTGPPLSISMDFIANGMVEMIGGVASAAILVRYAWWAPLLLAGAWLATHWLLRESAIWRDRNTEEVRGAQRDADYAYRLAVDPPASKELRLFGFGGWTVDRFTVRRTRLHELQYAATRLRERPVVWSVLLVVSANVVVFWLLARAAGEGRIGLGEAVVYVQSAVGVSMIAFGGFSWALDGAAAPVAAVLRLEPAMRPAGALRSGSRRADPAPAREIRLRDVTFAYPSTSLGTGDAGAAVLAHFDLTIPAGSSLAIVGQNGAGKTTIAKLLCRLYDPQSGAIEIDGVDVRDFDLASWRSRVAAVFQDFMRLELPLRDNVAPAGAPDEIVRGALVSAGAANLAALDTVLARAYDGGTDLSGGQWQRVALARALAAVALGAGVVLLDEPTAQLDVRGEAEIFDRLLAETRHCTTILISHRFSTVRHADRICVLEHGRVVELGTHDELMALGGRYRTMFDLQAQRFNVPEEEAGTTYDVLS
;
A
#
# COMPACT_ATOMS: atom_id res chain seq x y z
N MET A 1 32.64 -5.30 -3.64
CA MET A 1 32.37 -4.64 -2.34
C MET A 1 31.44 -3.43 -2.53
N LEU A 2 31.67 -2.52 -3.44
CA LEU A 2 30.81 -1.35 -3.71
C LEU A 2 29.35 -1.70 -4.05
N ARG A 3 29.06 -2.70 -4.90
CA ARG A 3 27.68 -3.16 -5.21
C ARG A 3 26.91 -3.66 -3.98
N ARG A 4 27.57 -4.32 -3.02
CA ARG A 4 26.94 -4.76 -1.77
C ARG A 4 26.59 -3.60 -0.83
N LEU A 5 27.27 -2.45 -0.93
CA LEU A 5 26.96 -1.24 -0.17
C LEU A 5 25.77 -0.50 -0.79
N THR A 6 25.70 -0.40 -2.11
CA THR A 6 24.61 0.29 -2.81
C THR A 6 23.28 -0.46 -2.73
N ASP A 7 23.29 -1.77 -2.44
CA ASP A 7 22.08 -2.58 -2.27
C ASP A 7 21.45 -2.48 -0.86
N ARG A 8 22.14 -1.85 0.09
CA ARG A 8 21.59 -1.63 1.43
C ARG A 8 20.43 -0.63 1.38
N LYS A 9 19.42 -0.86 2.22
CA LYS A 9 18.19 -0.04 2.34
C LYS A 9 18.52 1.42 2.61
N GLU A 10 19.52 1.67 3.47
CA GLU A 10 19.95 3.00 3.91
C GLU A 10 20.50 3.83 2.74
N TRP A 11 21.30 3.23 1.86
CA TRP A 11 21.80 3.91 0.67
C TRP A 11 20.71 4.24 -0.34
N LYS A 12 19.73 3.34 -0.49
CA LYS A 12 18.57 3.59 -1.34
C LYS A 12 17.76 4.78 -0.84
N PHE A 13 17.61 4.92 0.49
CA PHE A 13 16.96 6.06 1.10
C PHE A 13 17.63 7.38 0.73
N PHE A 14 18.94 7.51 0.99
CA PHE A 14 19.69 8.73 0.66
C PHE A 14 19.72 9.02 -0.84
N ALA A 15 19.71 8.00 -1.69
CA ALA A 15 19.68 8.15 -3.15
C ALA A 15 18.33 8.67 -3.70
N VAL A 16 17.27 8.60 -2.91
CA VAL A 16 15.95 9.13 -3.28
C VAL A 16 15.83 10.63 -2.97
N LEU A 17 16.47 11.14 -1.92
CA LEU A 17 16.36 12.55 -1.52
C LEU A 17 16.59 13.54 -2.68
N PRO A 18 17.69 13.44 -3.47
CA PRO A 18 17.90 14.35 -4.60
C PRO A 18 16.95 14.09 -5.79
N LYS A 19 16.23 12.97 -5.82
CA LYS A 19 15.20 12.71 -6.83
C LYS A 19 13.86 13.32 -6.46
N ALA A 20 13.57 13.40 -5.16
CA ALA A 20 12.36 14.03 -4.65
C ALA A 20 12.44 15.57 -4.77
N ASP A 21 13.53 16.16 -4.29
CA ASP A 21 13.77 17.61 -4.39
C ASP A 21 15.27 17.92 -4.37
N PRO A 22 15.91 18.17 -5.54
CA PRO A 22 17.37 18.42 -5.62
C PRO A 22 17.85 19.61 -4.81
N PRO A 23 17.23 20.83 -4.85
CA PRO A 23 17.69 21.99 -4.10
C PRO A 23 17.56 21.81 -2.60
N LEU A 24 16.44 21.24 -2.11
CA LEU A 24 16.29 20.96 -0.67
C LEU A 24 17.27 19.90 -0.19
N ALA A 25 17.54 18.86 -0.98
CA ALA A 25 18.54 17.84 -0.63
C ALA A 25 19.95 18.46 -0.54
N ALA A 26 20.34 19.34 -1.47
CA ALA A 26 21.61 20.04 -1.42
C ALA A 26 21.70 20.96 -0.20
N ALA A 27 20.65 21.73 0.10
CA ALA A 27 20.56 22.57 1.30
C ALA A 27 20.66 21.74 2.59
N TRP A 28 19.95 20.61 2.64
CA TRP A 28 19.98 19.69 3.78
C TRP A 28 21.39 19.17 4.06
N TRP A 29 22.10 18.67 3.05
CA TRP A 29 23.48 18.20 3.20
C TRP A 29 24.44 19.33 3.61
N THR A 30 24.29 20.52 3.03
CA THR A 30 25.14 21.68 3.34
C THR A 30 24.97 22.11 4.79
N VAL A 31 23.72 22.28 5.24
CA VAL A 31 23.44 22.70 6.63
C VAL A 31 23.82 21.58 7.61
N LEU A 32 23.65 20.33 7.25
CA LEU A 32 24.06 19.16 8.04
C LEU A 32 25.57 19.17 8.29
N LEU A 33 26.39 19.35 7.24
CA LEU A 33 27.86 19.42 7.37
C LEU A 33 28.28 20.63 8.20
N LEU A 34 27.68 21.79 7.96
CA LEU A 34 27.99 23.02 8.69
C LEU A 34 27.66 22.84 10.18
N ARG A 35 26.47 22.36 10.53
CA ARG A 35 26.08 22.10 11.92
C ARG A 35 26.96 21.05 12.59
N GLY A 36 27.40 20.04 11.85
CA GLY A 36 28.29 19.01 12.40
C GLY A 36 29.68 19.52 12.80
N VAL A 37 30.22 20.48 12.06
CA VAL A 37 31.56 21.05 12.34
C VAL A 37 31.54 22.17 13.40
N LEU A 38 30.41 22.86 13.54
CA LEU A 38 30.29 24.02 14.44
C LEU A 38 30.63 23.73 15.91
N PRO A 39 30.29 22.61 16.56
CA PRO A 39 30.70 22.32 17.94
C PRO A 39 32.21 22.27 18.11
N ALA A 40 32.92 21.70 17.14
CA ALA A 40 34.38 21.67 17.12
C ALA A 40 34.98 23.08 16.91
N ALA A 41 34.39 23.87 16.03
CA ALA A 41 34.77 25.30 15.85
C ALA A 41 34.52 26.12 17.13
N PHE A 42 33.42 25.85 17.84
CA PHE A 42 33.14 26.50 19.13
C PHE A 42 34.16 26.13 20.20
N ALA A 43 34.60 24.88 20.27
CA ALA A 43 35.65 24.44 21.17
C ALA A 43 36.95 25.23 20.91
N ILE A 44 37.34 25.41 19.64
CA ILE A 44 38.50 26.21 19.25
C ILE A 44 38.30 27.68 19.65
N ALA A 45 37.13 28.26 19.36
CA ALA A 45 36.84 29.66 19.69
C ALA A 45 36.93 29.92 21.21
N MET A 46 36.43 29.01 22.03
CA MET A 46 36.52 29.08 23.49
C MET A 46 37.96 28.97 23.97
N GLY A 47 38.76 28.09 23.39
CA GLY A 47 40.18 27.98 23.72
C GLY A 47 40.98 29.22 23.36
N VAL A 48 40.71 29.85 22.20
CA VAL A 48 41.33 31.13 21.80
C VAL A 48 40.93 32.25 22.75
N LEU A 49 39.66 32.31 23.14
CA LEU A 49 39.16 33.29 24.10
C LEU A 49 39.86 33.16 25.48
N VAL A 50 39.94 31.93 26.01
CA VAL A 50 40.60 31.66 27.29
C VAL A 50 42.10 31.99 27.22
N GLY A 51 42.77 31.62 26.11
CA GLY A 51 44.18 31.98 25.89
C GLY A 51 44.42 33.48 25.82
N ALA A 52 43.51 34.25 25.20
CA ALA A 52 43.60 35.72 25.17
C ALA A 52 43.43 36.36 26.56
N VAL A 53 42.51 35.82 27.37
CA VAL A 53 42.35 36.26 28.79
C VAL A 53 43.61 35.99 29.56
N GLN A 54 44.21 34.82 29.47
CA GLN A 54 45.43 34.45 30.17
C GLN A 54 46.63 35.29 29.73
N GLY A 55 46.75 35.60 28.43
CA GLY A 55 47.82 36.36 27.84
C GLY A 55 47.64 37.87 27.97
N GLY A 56 46.55 38.38 28.55
CA GLY A 56 46.27 39.81 28.65
C GLY A 56 46.05 40.52 27.30
N HIS A 57 45.69 39.80 26.27
CA HIS A 57 45.45 40.33 24.94
C HIS A 57 44.03 40.92 24.78
N SER A 58 43.79 41.66 23.69
CA SER A 58 42.46 42.18 23.36
C SER A 58 41.44 41.06 23.22
N LEU A 59 40.31 41.17 23.90
CA LEU A 59 39.22 40.17 23.91
C LEU A 59 38.19 40.40 22.79
N ALA A 60 38.24 41.53 22.09
CA ALA A 60 37.19 41.90 21.13
C ALA A 60 37.05 40.89 19.98
N ALA A 61 38.15 40.50 19.33
CA ALA A 61 38.10 39.54 18.21
C ALA A 61 37.80 38.10 18.67
N PRO A 62 38.43 37.56 19.75
CA PRO A 62 38.06 36.24 20.27
C PRO A 62 36.59 36.14 20.71
N LEU A 63 36.09 37.17 21.37
CA LEU A 63 34.69 37.21 21.82
C LEU A 63 33.73 37.31 20.65
N ALA A 64 34.02 38.14 19.64
CA ALA A 64 33.24 38.25 18.44
C ALA A 64 33.19 36.90 17.67
N PHE A 65 34.33 36.20 17.58
CA PHE A 65 34.40 34.89 16.95
C PHE A 65 33.56 33.83 17.69
N ALA A 66 33.72 33.73 19.02
CA ALA A 66 32.94 32.80 19.84
C ALA A 66 31.44 33.13 19.77
N GLY A 67 31.09 34.43 19.84
CA GLY A 67 29.70 34.88 19.70
C GLY A 67 29.08 34.54 18.32
N ALA A 68 29.83 34.75 17.25
CA ALA A 68 29.37 34.41 15.89
C ALA A 68 29.13 32.91 15.74
N VAL A 69 30.06 32.07 16.20
CA VAL A 69 29.87 30.60 16.16
C VAL A 69 28.70 30.16 17.02
N PHE A 70 28.54 30.76 18.21
CA PHE A 70 27.39 30.48 19.08
C PHE A 70 26.05 30.84 18.42
N VAL A 71 25.96 32.03 17.82
CA VAL A 71 24.74 32.45 17.10
C VAL A 71 24.44 31.49 15.94
N LEU A 72 25.45 31.07 15.18
CA LEU A 72 25.27 30.09 14.10
C LEU A 72 24.76 28.75 14.63
N LEU A 73 25.28 28.25 15.75
CA LEU A 73 24.79 27.03 16.39
C LEU A 73 23.29 27.12 16.73
N GLN A 74 22.82 28.27 17.22
CA GLN A 74 21.43 28.47 17.60
C GLN A 74 20.52 28.65 16.37
N VAL A 75 20.95 29.40 15.37
CA VAL A 75 20.14 29.74 14.20
C VAL A 75 20.04 28.56 13.21
N LEU A 76 21.13 27.84 13.01
CA LEU A 76 21.11 26.72 12.04
C LEU A 76 20.30 25.53 12.50
N SER A 77 20.05 25.34 13.80
CA SER A 77 19.27 24.23 14.31
C SER A 77 17.81 24.28 13.83
N PRO A 78 17.03 25.33 14.07
CA PRO A 78 15.64 25.41 13.57
C PRO A 78 15.56 25.47 12.04
N ILE A 79 16.55 26.09 11.38
CA ILE A 79 16.61 26.09 9.90
C ILE A 79 16.75 24.66 9.37
N HIS A 80 17.68 23.88 9.96
CA HIS A 80 17.88 22.48 9.54
C HIS A 80 16.65 21.62 9.80
N GLN A 81 15.97 21.82 10.92
CA GLN A 81 14.73 21.14 11.25
C GLN A 81 13.64 21.44 10.20
N ALA A 82 13.47 22.72 9.84
CA ALA A 82 12.51 23.12 8.81
C ALA A 82 12.84 22.52 7.44
N ILE A 83 14.12 22.50 7.04
CA ILE A 83 14.58 21.86 5.81
C ILE A 83 14.35 20.35 5.87
N SER A 84 14.66 19.68 6.99
CA SER A 84 14.48 18.24 7.19
C SER A 84 13.02 17.84 7.07
N SER A 85 12.11 18.55 7.75
CA SER A 85 10.67 18.29 7.69
C SER A 85 10.15 18.44 6.26
N ASN A 86 10.49 19.55 5.59
CA ASN A 86 10.04 19.83 4.23
C ASN A 86 10.57 18.80 3.21
N LEU A 87 11.85 18.41 3.33
CA LEU A 87 12.44 17.35 2.50
C LEU A 87 11.79 15.99 2.77
N GLY A 88 11.42 15.70 4.03
CA GLY A 88 10.67 14.50 4.40
C GLY A 88 9.31 14.45 3.73
N ASP A 89 8.54 15.54 3.80
CA ASP A 89 7.22 15.65 3.16
C ASP A 89 7.30 15.52 1.63
N ARG A 90 8.31 16.17 1.00
CA ARG A 90 8.55 16.04 -0.45
C ARG A 90 8.94 14.62 -0.84
N THR A 91 9.73 13.95 0.01
CA THR A 91 10.11 12.54 -0.23
C THR A 91 8.91 11.61 -0.08
N ALA A 92 8.04 11.86 0.90
CA ALA A 92 6.80 11.11 1.08
C ALA A 92 5.87 11.29 -0.14
N ALA A 93 5.66 12.52 -0.59
CA ALA A 93 4.86 12.81 -1.79
C ALA A 93 5.41 12.09 -3.02
N TRP A 94 6.73 12.16 -3.25
CA TRP A 94 7.39 11.47 -4.36
C TRP A 94 7.20 9.93 -4.30
N LEU A 95 7.23 9.35 -3.09
CA LEU A 95 6.99 7.92 -2.92
C LEU A 95 5.53 7.54 -3.18
N TYR A 96 4.57 8.36 -2.75
CA TYR A 96 3.14 8.15 -3.04
C TYR A 96 2.86 8.22 -4.53
N ASP A 97 3.43 9.21 -5.24
CA ASP A 97 3.28 9.31 -6.69
C ASP A 97 3.80 8.05 -7.38
N ARG A 98 4.99 7.57 -7.00
CA ARG A 98 5.60 6.35 -7.53
C ARG A 98 4.77 5.10 -7.24
N LEU A 99 4.28 4.98 -6.00
CA LEU A 99 3.46 3.85 -5.59
C LEU A 99 2.14 3.83 -6.36
N THR A 100 1.48 4.99 -6.46
CA THR A 100 0.23 5.15 -7.21
C THR A 100 0.44 4.82 -8.68
N GLU A 101 1.50 5.34 -9.29
CA GLU A 101 1.86 5.04 -10.67
C GLU A 101 2.12 3.54 -10.88
N ALA A 102 2.85 2.89 -9.97
CA ALA A 102 3.12 1.46 -10.03
C ALA A 102 1.86 0.59 -9.94
N CYS A 103 0.86 1.03 -9.15
CA CYS A 103 -0.42 0.33 -9.02
C CYS A 103 -1.36 0.54 -10.23
N VAL A 104 -1.39 1.76 -10.79
CA VAL A 104 -2.39 2.14 -11.81
C VAL A 104 -1.88 1.98 -13.24
N ARG A 105 -0.56 2.17 -13.47
CA ARG A 105 0.02 2.17 -14.81
C ARG A 105 -0.02 0.83 -15.55
N PRO A 106 0.21 -0.34 -14.90
CA PRO A 106 0.08 -1.61 -15.57
C PRO A 106 -1.36 -1.84 -16.03
N PRO A 107 -1.57 -2.22 -17.30
CA PRO A 107 -2.92 -2.31 -17.85
C PRO A 107 -3.74 -3.51 -17.35
N GLY A 108 -3.11 -4.57 -16.85
CA GLY A 108 -3.77 -5.71 -16.22
C GLY A 108 -3.88 -5.54 -14.70
N ILE A 109 -4.53 -6.49 -14.02
CA ILE A 109 -4.70 -6.48 -12.56
C ILE A 109 -3.86 -7.54 -11.83
N GLY A 110 -3.10 -8.36 -12.54
CA GLY A 110 -2.33 -9.48 -11.97
C GLY A 110 -1.35 -9.04 -10.88
N HIS A 111 -0.75 -7.86 -10.99
CA HIS A 111 0.16 -7.29 -9.99
C HIS A 111 -0.51 -6.91 -8.66
N LEU A 112 -1.82 -6.63 -8.67
CA LEU A 112 -2.59 -6.31 -7.45
C LEU A 112 -3.16 -7.57 -6.77
N GLU A 113 -3.30 -8.65 -7.54
CA GLU A 113 -3.77 -9.94 -7.04
C GLU A 113 -2.62 -10.90 -6.66
N ASP A 114 -1.34 -10.52 -6.94
CA ASP A 114 -0.16 -11.29 -6.54
C ASP A 114 0.13 -11.12 -5.03
N PRO A 115 0.05 -12.19 -4.21
CA PRO A 115 0.23 -12.08 -2.77
C PRO A 115 1.63 -11.69 -2.33
N THR A 116 2.64 -11.97 -3.13
CA THR A 116 4.02 -11.57 -2.82
C THR A 116 4.16 -10.06 -2.93
N LEU A 117 3.58 -9.45 -3.97
CA LEU A 117 3.55 -8.00 -4.17
C LEU A 117 2.61 -7.31 -3.17
N THR A 118 1.48 -7.93 -2.82
CA THR A 118 0.52 -7.41 -1.84
C THR A 118 1.16 -7.26 -0.44
N SER A 119 2.07 -8.15 -0.05
CA SER A 119 2.80 -8.03 1.22
C SER A 119 3.69 -6.78 1.26
N ASP A 120 4.48 -6.54 0.19
CA ASP A 120 5.30 -5.32 0.07
C ASP A 120 4.42 -4.06 -0.08
N LEU A 121 3.27 -4.16 -0.78
CA LEU A 121 2.31 -3.07 -0.93
C LEU A 121 1.71 -2.64 0.42
N THR A 122 1.40 -3.58 1.30
CA THR A 122 0.90 -3.27 2.66
C THR A 122 1.92 -2.45 3.46
N VAL A 123 3.22 -2.79 3.36
CA VAL A 123 4.30 -2.02 4.01
C VAL A 123 4.46 -0.63 3.38
N ALA A 124 4.31 -0.54 2.05
CA ALA A 124 4.50 0.69 1.29
C ALA A 124 3.30 1.65 1.39
N ARG A 125 2.09 1.15 1.64
CA ARG A 125 0.85 1.95 1.64
C ARG A 125 0.73 2.87 2.84
N ASP A 126 1.07 2.37 4.02
CA ASP A 126 0.71 3.02 5.29
C ASP A 126 1.94 3.63 5.99
N PHE A 127 3.06 3.84 5.28
CA PHE A 127 4.33 4.23 5.87
C PHE A 127 4.33 5.63 6.52
N ASP A 128 3.52 6.55 5.98
CA ASP A 128 3.48 7.96 6.44
C ASP A 128 2.32 8.23 7.40
N LEU A 129 1.47 7.23 7.65
CA LEU A 129 0.33 7.34 8.57
C LEU A 129 0.72 7.16 10.05
N GLY A 130 2.01 6.99 10.35
CA GLY A 130 2.49 6.80 11.71
C GLY A 130 2.20 5.41 12.31
N MET A 131 1.68 4.47 11.52
CA MET A 131 1.33 3.13 11.99
C MET A 131 2.55 2.20 12.08
N THR A 132 3.49 2.30 11.15
CA THR A 132 4.70 1.46 11.08
C THR A 132 5.96 2.15 11.59
N GLY A 133 5.92 3.48 11.73
CA GLY A 133 7.01 4.33 12.20
C GLY A 133 6.58 5.79 12.18
N PRO A 134 7.42 6.74 12.66
CA PRO A 134 7.09 8.13 12.53
C PRO A 134 7.09 8.55 11.05
N PRO A 135 6.27 9.56 10.67
CA PRO A 135 6.26 10.14 9.33
C PRO A 135 7.66 10.52 8.85
N LEU A 136 7.88 10.54 7.53
CA LEU A 136 9.19 10.84 6.97
C LEU A 136 9.69 12.24 7.35
N SER A 137 8.81 13.22 7.49
CA SER A 137 9.14 14.57 7.97
C SER A 137 9.80 14.55 9.36
N ILE A 138 9.28 13.72 10.27
CA ILE A 138 9.84 13.57 11.62
C ILE A 138 11.12 12.71 11.57
N SER A 139 11.09 11.60 10.82
CA SER A 139 12.24 10.71 10.68
C SER A 139 13.48 11.42 10.13
N MET A 140 13.29 12.33 9.18
CA MET A 140 14.38 13.14 8.60
C MET A 140 15.09 14.00 9.62
N ASP A 141 14.37 14.58 10.59
CA ASP A 141 14.99 15.39 11.65
C ASP A 141 15.85 14.52 12.60
N PHE A 142 15.35 13.34 12.99
CA PHE A 142 16.13 12.38 13.79
C PHE A 142 17.37 11.88 13.06
N ILE A 143 17.25 11.57 11.76
CA ILE A 143 18.39 11.15 10.93
C ILE A 143 19.41 12.29 10.83
N ALA A 144 18.94 13.51 10.58
CA ALA A 144 19.79 14.70 10.48
C ALA A 144 20.57 14.95 11.77
N ASN A 145 19.88 14.95 12.92
CA ASN A 145 20.52 15.17 14.22
C ASN A 145 21.55 14.08 14.53
N GLY A 146 21.25 12.81 14.29
CA GLY A 146 22.22 11.74 14.47
C GLY A 146 23.45 11.86 13.57
N MET A 147 23.29 12.32 12.32
CA MET A 147 24.41 12.56 11.43
C MET A 147 25.23 13.79 11.83
N VAL A 148 24.59 14.85 12.31
CA VAL A 148 25.27 16.05 12.88
C VAL A 148 26.14 15.66 14.07
N GLU A 149 25.61 14.85 15.00
CA GLU A 149 26.35 14.32 16.14
C GLU A 149 27.54 13.47 15.70
N MET A 150 27.38 12.59 14.74
CA MET A 150 28.48 11.78 14.21
C MET A 150 29.58 12.64 13.59
N ILE A 151 29.22 13.65 12.78
CA ILE A 151 30.19 14.56 12.17
C ILE A 151 30.89 15.40 13.25
N GLY A 152 30.16 15.90 14.25
CA GLY A 152 30.69 16.64 15.37
C GLY A 152 31.68 15.81 16.19
N GLY A 153 31.38 14.55 16.42
CA GLY A 153 32.28 13.62 17.09
C GLY A 153 33.56 13.35 16.30
N VAL A 154 33.45 13.17 14.97
CA VAL A 154 34.63 13.03 14.10
C VAL A 154 35.48 14.31 14.04
N ALA A 155 34.86 15.48 13.95
CA ALA A 155 35.55 16.76 13.97
C ALA A 155 36.28 16.99 15.30
N SER A 156 35.63 16.66 16.42
CA SER A 156 36.25 16.72 17.76
C SER A 156 37.42 15.72 17.90
N ALA A 157 37.29 14.52 17.37
CA ALA A 157 38.36 13.55 17.32
C ALA A 157 39.57 14.06 16.51
N ALA A 158 39.33 14.71 15.38
CA ALA A 158 40.39 15.31 14.56
C ALA A 158 41.17 16.41 15.31
N ILE A 159 40.49 17.25 16.10
CA ILE A 159 41.16 18.23 16.96
C ILE A 159 42.03 17.55 18.02
N LEU A 160 41.51 16.51 18.65
CA LEU A 160 42.21 15.79 19.73
C LEU A 160 43.48 15.07 19.25
N VAL A 161 43.60 14.75 17.94
CA VAL A 161 44.84 14.22 17.33
C VAL A 161 46.03 15.12 17.58
N ARG A 162 45.84 16.47 17.64
CA ARG A 162 46.91 17.43 17.89
C ARG A 162 47.50 17.33 19.30
N TYR A 163 46.69 16.87 20.26
CA TYR A 163 47.17 16.57 21.61
C TYR A 163 47.96 15.27 21.62
N ALA A 164 47.33 14.19 21.18
CA ALA A 164 47.97 12.88 21.08
C ALA A 164 47.18 11.97 20.09
N TRP A 165 47.86 11.38 19.13
CA TRP A 165 47.21 10.56 18.08
C TRP A 165 46.41 9.37 18.61
N TRP A 166 46.77 8.83 19.77
CA TRP A 166 46.10 7.68 20.42
C TRP A 166 44.84 8.09 21.19
N ALA A 167 44.72 9.35 21.66
CA ALA A 167 43.60 9.77 22.49
C ALA A 167 42.24 9.68 21.80
N PRO A 168 42.07 10.19 20.56
CA PRO A 168 40.81 10.00 19.85
C PRO A 168 40.52 8.55 19.54
N LEU A 169 41.53 7.70 19.28
CA LEU A 169 41.35 6.26 19.03
C LEU A 169 40.86 5.54 20.29
N LEU A 170 41.39 5.88 21.48
CA LEU A 170 40.93 5.32 22.74
C LEU A 170 39.49 5.69 23.04
N LEU A 171 39.12 6.97 22.93
CA LEU A 171 37.77 7.47 23.19
C LEU A 171 36.78 6.95 22.14
N ALA A 172 37.06 7.14 20.85
CA ALA A 172 36.20 6.66 19.78
C ALA A 172 36.06 5.14 19.81
N GLY A 173 37.14 4.41 20.11
CA GLY A 173 37.13 2.94 20.25
C GLY A 173 36.27 2.50 21.43
N ALA A 174 36.33 3.18 22.58
CA ALA A 174 35.47 2.89 23.72
C ALA A 174 34.00 3.13 23.39
N TRP A 175 33.65 4.22 22.70
CA TRP A 175 32.30 4.53 22.30
C TRP A 175 31.78 3.59 21.19
N LEU A 176 32.59 3.20 20.20
CA LEU A 176 32.24 2.24 19.18
C LEU A 176 32.07 0.83 19.75
N ALA A 177 32.91 0.43 20.72
CA ALA A 177 32.76 -0.82 21.45
C ALA A 177 31.46 -0.83 22.27
N THR A 178 31.11 0.29 22.90
CA THR A 178 29.82 0.48 23.57
C THR A 178 28.67 0.33 22.58
N HIS A 179 28.77 0.93 21.42
CA HIS A 179 27.76 0.80 20.35
C HIS A 179 27.62 -0.67 19.93
N TRP A 180 28.72 -1.40 19.78
CA TRP A 180 28.70 -2.82 19.45
C TRP A 180 28.09 -3.67 20.58
N LEU A 181 28.48 -3.44 21.85
CA LEU A 181 27.94 -4.13 23.03
C LEU A 181 26.43 -3.87 23.20
N LEU A 182 25.98 -2.64 22.99
CA LEU A 182 24.56 -2.28 23.06
C LEU A 182 23.77 -2.86 21.89
N ARG A 183 24.38 -2.99 20.71
CA ARG A 183 23.79 -3.69 19.57
C ARG A 183 23.56 -5.17 19.88
N GLU A 184 24.52 -5.83 20.52
CA GLU A 184 24.39 -7.22 20.95
C GLU A 184 23.36 -7.37 22.08
N SER A 185 23.14 -6.35 22.91
CA SER A 185 22.13 -6.32 23.97
C SER A 185 20.72 -6.02 23.48
N ALA A 186 20.44 -6.09 22.17
CA ALA A 186 19.14 -5.95 21.53
C ALA A 186 18.55 -4.52 21.44
N ILE A 187 19.21 -3.47 21.89
CA ILE A 187 18.74 -2.07 21.69
C ILE A 187 18.60 -1.74 20.18
N TRP A 188 19.46 -2.36 19.37
CA TRP A 188 19.55 -2.13 17.92
C TRP A 188 19.13 -3.36 17.09
N ARG A 189 18.49 -4.34 17.73
CA ARG A 189 17.98 -5.51 17.00
C ARG A 189 16.82 -5.09 16.11
N ASP A 190 16.77 -5.68 14.93
CA ASP A 190 15.69 -5.43 13.98
C ASP A 190 14.33 -5.70 14.63
N ARG A 191 13.57 -4.61 14.87
CA ARG A 191 12.20 -4.68 15.43
C ARG A 191 11.18 -5.13 14.37
N ASN A 192 11.60 -5.24 13.12
CA ASN A 192 10.77 -5.60 11.98
C ASN A 192 10.99 -7.04 11.51
N THR A 193 11.23 -7.96 12.45
CA THR A 193 11.29 -9.40 12.12
C THR A 193 9.93 -9.88 11.59
N GLU A 194 9.94 -10.98 10.82
CA GLU A 194 8.72 -11.58 10.30
C GLU A 194 7.72 -11.91 11.43
N GLU A 195 8.24 -12.38 12.58
CA GLU A 195 7.43 -12.69 13.75
C GLU A 195 6.74 -11.44 14.34
N VAL A 196 7.47 -10.32 14.46
CA VAL A 196 6.91 -9.05 14.94
C VAL A 196 5.87 -8.51 13.98
N ARG A 197 6.14 -8.57 12.67
CA ARG A 197 5.16 -8.16 11.64
C ARG A 197 3.90 -9.02 11.66
N GLY A 198 4.05 -10.33 11.87
CA GLY A 198 2.91 -11.23 12.06
C GLY A 198 2.06 -10.86 13.27
N ALA A 199 2.72 -10.70 14.44
CA ALA A 199 2.03 -10.30 15.67
C ALA A 199 1.36 -8.91 15.57
N GLN A 200 1.98 -7.98 14.83
CA GLN A 200 1.39 -6.67 14.56
C GLN A 200 0.12 -6.77 13.71
N ARG A 201 0.16 -7.53 12.61
CA ARG A 201 -1.05 -7.77 11.78
C ARG A 201 -2.19 -8.38 12.59
N ASP A 202 -1.89 -9.34 13.47
CA ASP A 202 -2.87 -9.99 14.34
C ASP A 202 -3.49 -9.00 15.35
N ALA A 203 -2.67 -8.13 15.94
CA ALA A 203 -3.13 -7.10 16.87
C ALA A 203 -3.95 -6.02 16.16
N ASP A 204 -3.52 -5.56 14.98
CA ASP A 204 -4.21 -4.57 14.16
C ASP A 204 -5.55 -5.10 13.66
N TYR A 205 -5.63 -6.38 13.29
CA TYR A 205 -6.89 -7.02 12.94
C TYR A 205 -7.87 -7.03 14.11
N ALA A 206 -7.42 -7.44 15.30
CA ALA A 206 -8.26 -7.46 16.48
C ALA A 206 -8.72 -6.04 16.90
N TYR A 207 -7.85 -5.03 16.71
CA TYR A 207 -8.21 -3.63 16.95
C TYR A 207 -9.27 -3.14 15.95
N ARG A 208 -9.07 -3.36 14.65
CA ARG A 208 -10.04 -2.95 13.62
C ARG A 208 -11.39 -3.65 13.80
N LEU A 209 -11.40 -4.90 14.22
CA LEU A 209 -12.63 -5.61 14.55
C LEU A 209 -13.45 -4.87 15.63
N ALA A 210 -12.77 -4.24 16.59
CA ALA A 210 -13.43 -3.49 17.67
C ALA A 210 -13.92 -2.10 17.27
N VAL A 211 -13.15 -1.38 16.40
CA VAL A 211 -13.39 0.05 16.12
C VAL A 211 -14.04 0.33 14.78
N ASP A 212 -13.90 -0.57 13.80
CA ASP A 212 -14.46 -0.36 12.47
C ASP A 212 -15.98 -0.66 12.43
N PRO A 213 -16.78 0.18 11.75
CA PRO A 213 -18.24 0.04 11.70
C PRO A 213 -18.78 -1.30 11.16
N PRO A 214 -18.15 -1.99 10.19
CA PRO A 214 -18.71 -3.21 9.61
C PRO A 214 -19.05 -4.31 10.62
N ALA A 215 -18.14 -4.58 11.56
CA ALA A 215 -18.32 -5.63 12.57
C ALA A 215 -19.24 -5.22 13.75
N SER A 216 -19.55 -3.94 13.90
CA SER A 216 -20.16 -3.37 15.10
C SER A 216 -21.55 -3.94 15.42
N LYS A 217 -22.32 -4.35 14.40
CA LYS A 217 -23.66 -4.92 14.55
C LYS A 217 -23.60 -6.33 15.13
N GLU A 218 -22.76 -7.17 14.56
CA GLU A 218 -22.61 -8.57 14.97
C GLU A 218 -21.95 -8.69 16.33
N LEU A 219 -20.94 -7.87 16.62
CA LEU A 219 -20.31 -7.82 17.94
C LEU A 219 -21.31 -7.53 19.06
N ARG A 220 -22.29 -6.65 18.81
CA ARG A 220 -23.34 -6.33 19.77
C ARG A 220 -24.43 -7.40 19.82
N LEU A 221 -24.88 -7.85 18.66
CA LEU A 221 -25.94 -8.84 18.54
C LEU A 221 -25.57 -10.16 19.23
N PHE A 222 -24.33 -10.63 19.00
CA PHE A 222 -23.84 -11.89 19.56
C PHE A 222 -23.11 -11.74 20.88
N GLY A 223 -23.06 -10.53 21.47
CA GLY A 223 -22.41 -10.29 22.75
C GLY A 223 -20.89 -10.48 22.75
N PHE A 224 -20.23 -10.35 21.61
CA PHE A 224 -18.78 -10.59 21.45
C PHE A 224 -17.90 -9.44 21.96
N GLY A 225 -18.46 -8.44 22.65
CA GLY A 225 -17.68 -7.29 23.14
C GLY A 225 -16.52 -7.71 24.05
N GLY A 226 -16.78 -8.53 25.06
CA GLY A 226 -15.76 -9.05 25.97
C GLY A 226 -14.70 -9.90 25.23
N TRP A 227 -15.15 -10.84 24.39
CA TRP A 227 -14.26 -11.68 23.61
C TRP A 227 -13.31 -10.86 22.69
N THR A 228 -13.82 -9.78 22.07
CA THR A 228 -13.01 -8.91 21.21
C THR A 228 -11.93 -8.17 22.01
N VAL A 229 -12.29 -7.65 23.19
CA VAL A 229 -11.33 -6.99 24.10
C VAL A 229 -10.27 -7.98 24.58
N ASP A 230 -10.65 -9.18 25.00
CA ASP A 230 -9.72 -10.21 25.44
C ASP A 230 -8.79 -10.64 24.30
N ARG A 231 -9.33 -10.83 23.10
CA ARG A 231 -8.55 -11.18 21.93
C ARG A 231 -7.54 -10.10 21.57
N PHE A 232 -7.96 -8.83 21.58
CA PHE A 232 -7.05 -7.69 21.36
C PHE A 232 -5.96 -7.64 22.43
N THR A 233 -6.34 -7.79 23.71
CA THR A 233 -5.39 -7.78 24.83
C THR A 233 -4.32 -8.86 24.67
N VAL A 234 -4.72 -10.10 24.39
CA VAL A 234 -3.78 -11.22 24.19
C VAL A 234 -2.83 -10.94 23.01
N ARG A 235 -3.36 -10.50 21.87
CA ARG A 235 -2.56 -10.21 20.66
C ARG A 235 -1.63 -9.02 20.88
N ARG A 236 -2.13 -7.97 21.54
CA ARG A 236 -1.33 -6.78 21.87
C ARG A 236 -0.24 -7.08 22.88
N THR A 237 -0.53 -7.89 23.90
CA THR A 237 0.47 -8.35 24.88
C THR A 237 1.56 -9.16 24.19
N ARG A 238 1.22 -10.10 23.30
CA ARG A 238 2.21 -10.86 22.53
C ARG A 238 3.11 -9.95 21.69
N LEU A 239 2.54 -8.98 20.98
CA LEU A 239 3.31 -7.99 20.22
C LEU A 239 4.26 -7.21 21.15
N HIS A 240 3.73 -6.75 22.30
CA HIS A 240 4.53 -6.02 23.28
C HIS A 240 5.68 -6.85 23.85
N GLU A 241 5.43 -8.13 24.16
CA GLU A 241 6.48 -9.07 24.64
C GLU A 241 7.59 -9.23 23.60
N LEU A 242 7.25 -9.41 22.32
CA LEU A 242 8.22 -9.51 21.23
C LEU A 242 9.02 -8.23 21.08
N GLN A 243 8.36 -7.07 21.09
CA GLN A 243 9.02 -5.77 21.04
C GLN A 243 9.89 -5.51 22.25
N TYR A 244 9.40 -5.85 23.46
CA TYR A 244 10.17 -5.73 24.69
C TYR A 244 11.39 -6.66 24.71
N ALA A 245 11.22 -7.91 24.31
CA ALA A 245 12.34 -8.86 24.19
C ALA A 245 13.41 -8.37 23.20
N ALA A 246 12.98 -7.70 22.12
CA ALA A 246 13.88 -7.09 21.14
C ALA A 246 14.59 -5.82 21.65
N THR A 247 14.04 -5.14 22.68
CA THR A 247 14.56 -3.89 23.21
C THR A 247 15.10 -3.97 24.63
N ARG A 248 14.93 -5.13 25.29
CA ARG A 248 15.37 -5.33 26.66
C ARG A 248 16.88 -5.17 26.77
N LEU A 249 17.29 -4.17 27.55
CA LEU A 249 18.68 -3.99 27.95
C LEU A 249 19.15 -5.19 28.77
N ARG A 250 20.23 -5.84 28.33
CA ARG A 250 20.94 -6.83 29.15
C ARG A 250 21.89 -6.06 30.08
N GLU A 251 21.76 -6.28 31.38
CA GLU A 251 22.52 -5.54 32.38
C GLU A 251 24.05 -5.66 32.21
N ARG A 252 24.54 -6.86 31.92
CA ARG A 252 25.99 -7.13 31.78
C ARG A 252 26.67 -6.28 30.68
N PRO A 253 26.20 -6.25 29.41
CA PRO A 253 26.78 -5.37 28.39
C PRO A 253 26.74 -3.89 28.75
N VAL A 254 25.68 -3.42 29.42
CA VAL A 254 25.56 -2.03 29.87
C VAL A 254 26.64 -1.71 30.90
N VAL A 255 26.81 -2.53 31.93
CA VAL A 255 27.86 -2.34 32.95
C VAL A 255 29.24 -2.28 32.33
N TRP A 256 29.58 -3.24 31.44
CA TRP A 256 30.87 -3.24 30.75
C TRP A 256 31.05 -1.99 29.84
N SER A 257 30.01 -1.55 29.18
CA SER A 257 30.04 -0.35 28.36
C SER A 257 30.34 0.90 29.20
N VAL A 258 29.66 1.05 30.34
CA VAL A 258 29.88 2.17 31.26
C VAL A 258 31.31 2.12 31.81
N LEU A 259 31.79 0.98 32.29
CA LEU A 259 33.14 0.83 32.80
C LEU A 259 34.19 1.19 31.72
N LEU A 260 34.01 0.70 30.50
CA LEU A 260 34.94 1.02 29.38
C LEU A 260 34.98 2.50 29.07
N VAL A 261 33.83 3.15 28.94
CA VAL A 261 33.76 4.59 28.65
C VAL A 261 34.31 5.43 29.79
N VAL A 262 33.92 5.12 31.04
CA VAL A 262 34.42 5.82 32.21
C VAL A 262 35.94 5.68 32.32
N SER A 263 36.49 4.47 32.20
CA SER A 263 37.94 4.27 32.28
C SER A 263 38.70 5.00 31.15
N ALA A 264 38.20 4.97 29.91
CA ALA A 264 38.81 5.68 28.79
C ALA A 264 38.81 7.20 29.01
N ASN A 265 37.69 7.75 29.49
CA ASN A 265 37.59 9.18 29.80
C ASN A 265 38.51 9.56 30.98
N VAL A 266 38.53 8.81 32.08
CA VAL A 266 39.42 9.05 33.24
C VAL A 266 40.87 9.10 32.80
N VAL A 267 41.32 8.16 31.97
CA VAL A 267 42.70 8.14 31.45
C VAL A 267 43.02 9.40 30.66
N VAL A 268 42.13 9.78 29.70
CA VAL A 268 42.38 10.95 28.85
C VAL A 268 42.35 12.25 29.67
N PHE A 269 41.36 12.45 30.55
CA PHE A 269 41.27 13.66 31.38
C PHE A 269 42.40 13.73 32.40
N TRP A 270 42.81 12.63 33.00
CA TRP A 270 43.95 12.62 33.91
C TRP A 270 45.26 13.02 33.22
N LEU A 271 45.50 12.48 32.00
CA LEU A 271 46.70 12.85 31.21
C LEU A 271 46.66 14.30 30.73
N LEU A 272 45.46 14.82 30.35
CA LEU A 272 45.28 16.23 30.03
C LEU A 272 45.55 17.14 31.23
N ALA A 273 45.00 16.80 32.40
CA ALA A 273 45.23 17.55 33.64
C ALA A 273 46.72 17.56 34.04
N ARG A 274 47.39 16.40 33.90
CA ARG A 274 48.83 16.30 34.14
C ARG A 274 49.65 17.15 33.17
N ALA A 275 49.34 17.10 31.87
CA ALA A 275 50.00 17.89 30.83
C ALA A 275 49.83 19.39 31.06
N ALA A 276 48.66 19.85 31.51
CA ALA A 276 48.39 21.22 31.88
C ALA A 276 49.17 21.65 33.16
N GLY A 277 49.17 20.78 34.19
CA GLY A 277 49.92 21.04 35.43
C GLY A 277 51.44 21.06 35.25
N GLU A 278 51.98 20.29 34.32
CA GLU A 278 53.39 20.30 33.93
C GLU A 278 53.74 21.46 32.96
N GLY A 279 52.76 22.29 32.57
CA GLY A 279 52.97 23.42 31.65
C GLY A 279 53.26 23.02 30.20
N ARG A 280 53.01 21.75 29.81
CA ARG A 280 53.21 21.26 28.44
C ARG A 280 52.12 21.75 27.47
N ILE A 281 50.98 22.11 27.99
CA ILE A 281 49.86 22.73 27.24
C ILE A 281 49.38 23.98 27.97
N GLY A 282 49.05 25.02 27.21
CA GLY A 282 48.45 26.23 27.76
C GLY A 282 47.01 26.04 28.21
N LEU A 283 46.49 26.93 29.06
CA LEU A 283 45.11 26.83 29.55
C LEU A 283 44.07 26.85 28.41
N GLY A 284 44.28 27.70 27.40
CA GLY A 284 43.43 27.76 26.23
C GLY A 284 43.41 26.44 25.44
N GLU A 285 44.58 25.82 25.25
CA GLU A 285 44.69 24.49 24.61
C GLU A 285 44.03 23.40 25.44
N ALA A 286 44.19 23.45 26.75
CA ALA A 286 43.53 22.50 27.66
C ALA A 286 42.01 22.57 27.52
N VAL A 287 41.42 23.76 27.41
CA VAL A 287 39.99 23.94 27.19
C VAL A 287 39.56 23.33 25.86
N VAL A 288 40.32 23.54 24.77
CA VAL A 288 40.03 22.93 23.45
C VAL A 288 40.03 21.40 23.54
N TYR A 289 41.08 20.83 24.16
CA TYR A 289 41.22 19.36 24.21
C TYR A 289 40.19 18.69 25.13
N VAL A 290 39.83 19.32 26.25
CA VAL A 290 38.79 18.85 27.15
C VAL A 290 37.42 18.85 26.44
N GLN A 291 37.08 19.97 25.79
CA GLN A 291 35.82 20.05 25.02
C GLN A 291 35.79 19.05 23.85
N SER A 292 36.93 18.89 23.15
CA SER A 292 37.07 17.90 22.09
C SER A 292 36.93 16.47 22.61
N ALA A 293 37.52 16.14 23.77
CA ALA A 293 37.39 14.82 24.38
C ALA A 293 35.94 14.51 24.74
N VAL A 294 35.18 15.48 25.27
CA VAL A 294 33.72 15.34 25.47
C VAL A 294 33.00 15.21 24.12
N GLY A 295 33.40 16.03 23.13
CA GLY A 295 32.80 16.01 21.80
C GLY A 295 32.91 14.67 21.07
N VAL A 296 33.99 13.88 21.31
CA VAL A 296 34.14 12.52 20.74
C VAL A 296 32.99 11.59 21.16
N SER A 297 32.40 11.82 22.34
CA SER A 297 31.22 11.03 22.79
C SER A 297 30.04 11.08 21.84
N MET A 298 29.90 12.17 21.06
CA MET A 298 28.81 12.32 20.09
C MET A 298 28.80 11.21 19.02
N ILE A 299 29.95 10.55 18.76
CA ILE A 299 30.01 9.42 17.83
C ILE A 299 29.06 8.27 18.27
N ALA A 300 28.87 8.08 19.57
CA ALA A 300 28.01 7.03 20.11
C ALA A 300 26.54 7.41 20.17
N PHE A 301 26.24 8.70 20.29
CA PHE A 301 24.85 9.17 20.38
C PHE A 301 24.20 9.43 19.01
N GLY A 302 24.94 9.27 17.92
CA GLY A 302 24.42 9.27 16.55
C GLY A 302 23.37 8.18 16.34
N GLY A 303 22.24 8.27 17.06
CA GLY A 303 21.15 7.30 17.12
C GLY A 303 20.28 7.27 15.88
N PHE A 304 20.87 7.40 14.68
CA PHE A 304 20.10 7.46 13.44
C PHE A 304 19.60 6.07 12.98
N SER A 305 20.01 4.99 13.62
CA SER A 305 19.72 3.63 13.15
C SER A 305 18.23 3.28 13.14
N TRP A 306 17.46 3.57 14.20
CA TRP A 306 16.04 3.22 14.25
C TRP A 306 15.18 4.12 13.34
N ALA A 307 15.48 5.41 13.27
CA ALA A 307 14.77 6.34 12.40
C ALA A 307 15.11 6.06 10.93
N LEU A 308 16.36 5.74 10.64
CA LEU A 308 16.81 5.37 9.30
C LEU A 308 16.21 4.03 8.87
N ASP A 309 16.17 3.02 9.73
CA ASP A 309 15.54 1.73 9.43
C ASP A 309 14.04 1.90 9.17
N GLY A 310 13.34 2.70 9.98
CA GLY A 310 11.94 3.02 9.80
C GLY A 310 11.66 3.76 8.48
N ALA A 311 12.50 4.71 8.09
CA ALA A 311 12.38 5.46 6.85
C ALA A 311 12.85 4.67 5.62
N ALA A 312 13.89 3.85 5.74
CA ALA A 312 14.47 3.11 4.62
C ALA A 312 13.63 1.89 4.19
N ALA A 313 12.87 1.30 5.11
CA ALA A 313 12.06 0.12 4.80
C ALA A 313 10.96 0.39 3.76
N PRO A 314 10.08 1.41 3.93
CA PRO A 314 9.06 1.75 2.94
C PRO A 314 9.66 2.24 1.63
N VAL A 315 10.73 3.04 1.67
CA VAL A 315 11.45 3.46 0.46
C VAL A 315 11.93 2.23 -0.34
N ALA A 316 12.55 1.26 0.34
CA ALA A 316 13.01 0.04 -0.29
C ALA A 316 11.84 -0.81 -0.82
N ALA A 317 10.67 -0.80 -0.16
CA ALA A 317 9.47 -1.50 -0.62
C ALA A 317 8.92 -0.87 -1.90
N VAL A 318 8.73 0.45 -1.94
CA VAL A 318 8.27 1.17 -3.15
C VAL A 318 9.22 0.96 -4.33
N LEU A 319 10.54 1.08 -4.10
CA LEU A 319 11.54 0.87 -5.15
C LEU A 319 11.64 -0.58 -5.65
N ARG A 320 11.16 -1.57 -4.88
CA ARG A 320 11.03 -2.97 -5.35
C ARG A 320 9.73 -3.20 -6.09
N LEU A 321 8.63 -2.60 -5.59
CA LEU A 321 7.30 -2.76 -6.19
C LEU A 321 7.23 -2.24 -7.62
N GLU A 322 7.76 -1.06 -7.88
CA GLU A 322 7.71 -0.43 -9.22
C GLU A 322 8.21 -1.35 -10.35
N PRO A 323 9.43 -1.92 -10.29
CA PRO A 323 9.92 -2.82 -11.33
C PRO A 323 9.24 -4.21 -11.32
N ALA A 324 8.68 -4.65 -10.20
CA ALA A 324 8.03 -5.94 -10.08
C ALA A 324 6.56 -5.93 -10.55
N MET A 325 5.83 -4.85 -10.27
CA MET A 325 4.42 -4.70 -10.66
C MET A 325 4.26 -4.55 -12.18
N ARG A 326 5.20 -3.85 -12.83
CA ARG A 326 5.13 -3.60 -14.26
C ARG A 326 5.03 -4.87 -15.13
N PRO A 327 5.89 -5.90 -14.99
CA PRO A 327 5.74 -7.15 -15.74
C PRO A 327 4.55 -8.00 -15.27
N ALA A 328 4.21 -8.00 -13.97
CA ALA A 328 3.11 -8.80 -13.43
C ALA A 328 1.73 -8.30 -13.90
N GLY A 329 1.59 -7.00 -14.16
CA GLY A 329 0.38 -6.40 -14.73
C GLY A 329 0.48 -6.09 -16.23
N ALA A 330 1.54 -6.53 -16.92
CA ALA A 330 1.72 -6.23 -18.33
C ALA A 330 0.72 -6.98 -19.20
N LEU A 331 0.12 -6.28 -20.16
CA LEU A 331 -0.67 -6.85 -21.25
C LEU A 331 -0.14 -6.34 -22.58
N ARG A 332 -0.18 -7.18 -23.58
CA ARG A 332 0.17 -6.77 -24.93
C ARG A 332 -0.93 -5.86 -25.48
N SER A 333 -0.60 -4.67 -25.98
CA SER A 333 -1.52 -3.82 -26.73
C SER A 333 -1.12 -3.85 -28.21
N GLY A 334 -2.09 -4.18 -29.08
CA GLY A 334 -1.94 -4.07 -30.51
C GLY A 334 -2.17 -2.62 -30.99
N SER A 335 -2.26 -2.45 -32.29
CA SER A 335 -2.47 -1.14 -32.94
C SER A 335 -3.84 -1.00 -33.62
N ARG A 336 -4.60 -2.11 -33.72
CA ARG A 336 -5.89 -2.12 -34.43
C ARG A 336 -6.96 -1.47 -33.56
N ARG A 337 -7.78 -0.59 -34.14
CA ARG A 337 -8.95 -0.05 -33.43
C ARG A 337 -10.09 -1.05 -33.40
N ALA A 338 -10.82 -1.07 -32.29
CA ALA A 338 -11.97 -1.97 -32.07
C ALA A 338 -13.31 -1.34 -32.46
N ASP A 339 -13.34 -0.36 -33.36
CA ASP A 339 -14.55 0.34 -33.76
C ASP A 339 -14.90 0.00 -35.23
N PRO A 340 -16.11 -0.47 -35.55
CA PRO A 340 -17.24 -0.88 -34.68
C PRO A 340 -17.25 -2.40 -34.39
N ALA A 341 -16.57 -2.85 -33.37
CA ALA A 341 -16.53 -4.28 -33.01
C ALA A 341 -17.26 -4.56 -31.66
N PRO A 342 -17.90 -5.73 -31.46
CA PRO A 342 -18.06 -6.83 -32.42
C PRO A 342 -19.18 -6.59 -33.42
N ALA A 343 -18.97 -7.01 -34.66
CA ALA A 343 -19.98 -6.93 -35.73
C ALA A 343 -20.56 -8.31 -36.11
N ARG A 344 -19.83 -9.40 -35.86
CA ARG A 344 -20.23 -10.78 -36.18
C ARG A 344 -20.27 -11.67 -34.95
N GLU A 345 -19.14 -11.81 -34.24
CA GLU A 345 -19.03 -12.73 -33.11
C GLU A 345 -17.85 -12.41 -32.18
N ILE A 346 -17.99 -12.85 -30.94
CA ILE A 346 -16.89 -13.02 -29.99
C ILE A 346 -16.64 -14.52 -29.86
N ARG A 347 -15.39 -14.97 -30.09
CA ARG A 347 -15.05 -16.37 -30.03
C ARG A 347 -13.88 -16.63 -29.08
N LEU A 348 -14.10 -17.44 -28.07
CA LEU A 348 -13.04 -18.01 -27.25
C LEU A 348 -12.65 -19.34 -27.89
N ARG A 349 -11.37 -19.49 -28.26
CA ARG A 349 -10.86 -20.67 -28.97
C ARG A 349 -9.71 -21.30 -28.17
N ASP A 350 -9.96 -22.51 -27.70
CA ASP A 350 -8.98 -23.32 -26.94
C ASP A 350 -8.34 -22.55 -25.76
N VAL A 351 -9.14 -21.74 -25.07
CA VAL A 351 -8.66 -20.85 -24.02
C VAL A 351 -8.31 -21.64 -22.76
N THR A 352 -7.04 -21.51 -22.31
CA THR A 352 -6.60 -22.03 -21.02
C THR A 352 -6.13 -20.87 -20.16
N PHE A 353 -6.61 -20.82 -18.92
CA PHE A 353 -6.26 -19.79 -17.97
C PHE A 353 -6.17 -20.30 -16.53
N ALA A 354 -5.11 -19.92 -15.83
CA ALA A 354 -4.93 -20.07 -14.39
C ALA A 354 -4.49 -18.73 -13.78
N TYR A 355 -4.97 -18.42 -12.59
CA TYR A 355 -4.47 -17.26 -11.85
C TYR A 355 -3.02 -17.48 -11.41
N PRO A 356 -2.21 -16.40 -11.27
CA PRO A 356 -0.87 -16.51 -10.71
C PRO A 356 -0.93 -17.24 -9.36
N SER A 357 -0.29 -18.39 -9.26
CA SER A 357 -0.36 -19.25 -8.08
C SER A 357 0.44 -18.69 -6.92
N THR A 358 -0.18 -18.67 -5.74
CA THR A 358 0.54 -18.55 -4.47
C THR A 358 1.15 -19.88 -4.07
N SER A 359 2.42 -19.91 -3.79
CA SER A 359 3.13 -21.03 -3.16
C SER A 359 2.84 -21.17 -1.63
N LEU A 360 1.65 -20.78 -1.19
CA LEU A 360 1.16 -21.04 0.18
C LEU A 360 0.34 -22.33 0.15
N GLY A 361 1.07 -23.44 0.29
CA GLY A 361 0.64 -24.81 0.21
C GLY A 361 -0.68 -25.15 0.89
N THR A 362 -1.69 -25.35 0.09
CA THR A 362 -2.74 -26.38 0.23
C THR A 362 -3.58 -26.34 -1.06
N GLY A 363 -3.26 -27.18 -2.01
CA GLY A 363 -4.02 -27.34 -3.24
C GLY A 363 -3.20 -27.03 -4.48
N ASP A 364 -3.44 -27.73 -5.56
CA ASP A 364 -2.74 -27.70 -6.84
C ASP A 364 -2.36 -26.26 -7.28
N ALA A 365 -1.13 -25.88 -7.02
CA ALA A 365 -0.55 -24.63 -7.51
C ALA A 365 -0.55 -24.70 -9.04
N GLY A 366 -1.45 -23.93 -9.69
CA GLY A 366 -1.53 -23.85 -11.14
C GLY A 366 -2.65 -24.65 -11.79
N ALA A 367 -3.65 -25.14 -11.03
CA ALA A 367 -4.83 -25.74 -11.66
C ALA A 367 -5.54 -24.72 -12.56
N ALA A 368 -5.72 -25.07 -13.83
CA ALA A 368 -6.39 -24.20 -14.79
C ALA A 368 -7.85 -23.98 -14.37
N VAL A 369 -8.26 -22.72 -14.25
CA VAL A 369 -9.65 -22.35 -14.00
C VAL A 369 -10.49 -22.54 -15.27
N LEU A 370 -9.89 -22.26 -16.43
CA LEU A 370 -10.44 -22.61 -17.75
C LEU A 370 -9.43 -23.54 -18.44
N ALA A 371 -9.91 -24.67 -18.97
CA ALA A 371 -9.07 -25.68 -19.61
C ALA A 371 -9.65 -26.05 -20.97
N HIS A 372 -8.95 -25.66 -22.06
CA HIS A 372 -9.40 -25.90 -23.44
C HIS A 372 -10.83 -25.40 -23.66
N PHE A 373 -11.10 -24.15 -23.26
CA PHE A 373 -12.42 -23.56 -23.26
C PHE A 373 -12.76 -22.99 -24.64
N ASP A 374 -13.85 -23.50 -25.24
CA ASP A 374 -14.40 -23.05 -26.51
C ASP A 374 -15.81 -22.50 -26.32
N LEU A 375 -16.06 -21.28 -26.81
CA LEU A 375 -17.37 -20.63 -26.78
C LEU A 375 -17.48 -19.59 -27.88
N THR A 376 -18.57 -19.61 -28.63
CA THR A 376 -18.89 -18.58 -29.64
C THR A 376 -20.15 -17.83 -29.24
N ILE A 377 -20.06 -16.50 -29.25
CA ILE A 377 -21.12 -15.56 -28.87
C ILE A 377 -21.42 -14.69 -30.10
N PRO A 378 -22.59 -14.87 -30.77
CA PRO A 378 -22.94 -14.00 -31.89
C PRO A 378 -23.08 -12.53 -31.45
N ALA A 379 -22.63 -11.63 -32.29
CA ALA A 379 -22.78 -10.20 -32.01
C ALA A 379 -24.25 -9.80 -31.97
N GLY A 380 -24.60 -8.88 -31.07
CA GLY A 380 -25.99 -8.43 -30.90
C GLY A 380 -26.92 -9.46 -30.27
N SER A 381 -26.39 -10.57 -29.73
CA SER A 381 -27.17 -11.56 -28.98
C SER A 381 -26.91 -11.48 -27.49
N SER A 382 -27.82 -12.05 -26.71
CA SER A 382 -27.69 -12.23 -25.27
C SER A 382 -27.29 -13.67 -24.93
N LEU A 383 -26.21 -13.80 -24.11
CA LEU A 383 -25.75 -15.08 -23.59
C LEU A 383 -25.81 -15.09 -22.07
N ALA A 384 -26.51 -16.02 -21.47
CA ALA A 384 -26.44 -16.27 -20.04
C ALA A 384 -25.41 -17.37 -19.73
N ILE A 385 -24.53 -17.14 -18.76
CA ILE A 385 -23.56 -18.12 -18.26
C ILE A 385 -24.00 -18.56 -16.86
N VAL A 386 -24.31 -19.83 -16.71
CA VAL A 386 -24.72 -20.44 -15.44
C VAL A 386 -23.74 -21.55 -15.05
N GLY A 387 -23.71 -21.91 -13.77
CA GLY A 387 -22.82 -22.96 -13.26
C GLY A 387 -22.51 -22.78 -11.78
N GLN A 388 -21.90 -23.78 -11.19
CA GLN A 388 -21.52 -23.76 -9.77
C GLN A 388 -20.50 -22.66 -9.45
N ASN A 389 -20.37 -22.31 -8.15
CA ASN A 389 -19.33 -21.38 -7.70
C ASN A 389 -17.95 -21.99 -7.99
N GLY A 390 -17.03 -21.16 -8.49
CA GLY A 390 -15.70 -21.61 -8.90
C GLY A 390 -15.61 -22.23 -10.29
N ALA A 391 -16.71 -22.34 -11.06
CA ALA A 391 -16.70 -22.89 -12.41
C ALA A 391 -15.94 -22.05 -13.45
N GLY A 392 -15.52 -20.80 -13.12
CA GLY A 392 -14.79 -19.93 -14.04
C GLY A 392 -15.63 -18.80 -14.68
N LYS A 393 -16.87 -18.58 -14.25
CA LYS A 393 -17.78 -17.57 -14.82
C LYS A 393 -17.19 -16.15 -14.80
N THR A 394 -16.82 -15.64 -13.62
CA THR A 394 -16.19 -14.31 -13.47
C THR A 394 -14.83 -14.23 -14.18
N THR A 395 -14.12 -15.36 -14.31
CA THR A 395 -12.85 -15.43 -15.06
C THR A 395 -13.07 -15.12 -16.54
N ILE A 396 -14.14 -15.63 -17.15
CA ILE A 396 -14.51 -15.31 -18.53
C ILE A 396 -14.76 -13.80 -18.67
N ALA A 397 -15.49 -13.18 -17.73
CA ALA A 397 -15.72 -11.74 -17.73
C ALA A 397 -14.40 -10.94 -17.62
N LYS A 398 -13.51 -11.34 -16.72
CA LYS A 398 -12.18 -10.69 -16.56
C LYS A 398 -11.33 -10.80 -17.84
N LEU A 399 -11.36 -11.93 -18.52
CA LEU A 399 -10.65 -12.15 -19.78
C LEU A 399 -11.23 -11.32 -20.94
N LEU A 400 -12.55 -11.23 -21.05
CA LEU A 400 -13.23 -10.41 -22.06
C LEU A 400 -12.98 -8.91 -21.84
N CYS A 401 -12.92 -8.45 -20.60
CA CYS A 401 -12.50 -7.07 -20.25
C CYS A 401 -10.99 -6.85 -20.42
N ARG A 402 -10.25 -7.89 -20.80
CA ARG A 402 -8.78 -7.86 -20.88
C ARG A 402 -8.13 -7.34 -19.59
N LEU A 403 -8.63 -7.78 -18.43
CA LEU A 403 -7.93 -7.61 -17.15
C LEU A 403 -6.77 -8.60 -17.01
N TYR A 404 -6.87 -9.72 -17.75
CA TYR A 404 -5.86 -10.75 -18.00
C TYR A 404 -5.86 -11.14 -19.45
N ASP A 405 -4.74 -11.66 -19.94
CA ASP A 405 -4.67 -12.40 -21.21
C ASP A 405 -4.62 -13.91 -20.90
N PRO A 406 -5.20 -14.78 -21.76
CA PRO A 406 -5.12 -16.23 -21.59
C PRO A 406 -3.67 -16.73 -21.76
N GLN A 407 -3.34 -17.83 -21.06
CA GLN A 407 -2.01 -18.46 -21.15
C GLN A 407 -1.84 -19.22 -22.46
N SER A 408 -2.92 -19.85 -22.96
CA SER A 408 -2.97 -20.45 -24.29
C SER A 408 -4.32 -20.23 -24.94
N GLY A 409 -4.41 -20.43 -26.24
CA GLY A 409 -5.59 -20.11 -27.02
C GLY A 409 -5.73 -18.64 -27.34
N ALA A 410 -6.89 -18.26 -27.86
CA ALA A 410 -7.18 -16.90 -28.29
C ALA A 410 -8.63 -16.50 -28.00
N ILE A 411 -8.84 -15.22 -27.72
CA ILE A 411 -10.15 -14.58 -27.71
C ILE A 411 -10.22 -13.74 -28.98
N GLU A 412 -11.07 -14.13 -29.89
CA GLU A 412 -11.21 -13.52 -31.21
C GLU A 412 -12.46 -12.66 -31.27
N ILE A 413 -12.32 -11.45 -31.79
CA ILE A 413 -13.40 -10.53 -32.09
C ILE A 413 -13.49 -10.41 -33.60
N ASP A 414 -14.54 -10.95 -34.20
CA ASP A 414 -14.72 -11.00 -35.65
C ASP A 414 -13.57 -11.71 -36.39
N GLY A 415 -12.94 -12.71 -35.75
CA GLY A 415 -11.82 -13.47 -36.27
C GLY A 415 -10.45 -12.81 -36.05
N VAL A 416 -10.37 -11.74 -35.28
CA VAL A 416 -9.11 -11.07 -34.92
C VAL A 416 -8.86 -11.27 -33.42
N ASP A 417 -7.64 -11.67 -33.08
CA ASP A 417 -7.26 -11.83 -31.67
C ASP A 417 -7.39 -10.50 -30.92
N VAL A 418 -8.04 -10.53 -29.76
CA VAL A 418 -8.23 -9.33 -28.94
C VAL A 418 -6.93 -8.66 -28.54
N ARG A 419 -5.80 -9.39 -28.54
CA ARG A 419 -4.45 -8.88 -28.27
C ARG A 419 -3.89 -8.00 -29.37
N ASP A 420 -4.44 -8.07 -30.57
CA ASP A 420 -4.04 -7.25 -31.73
C ASP A 420 -4.77 -5.91 -31.79
N PHE A 421 -5.82 -5.74 -30.97
CA PHE A 421 -6.44 -4.43 -30.81
C PHE A 421 -5.68 -3.54 -29.84
N ASP A 422 -5.75 -2.22 -30.08
CA ASP A 422 -5.41 -1.24 -29.05
C ASP A 422 -6.29 -1.46 -27.81
N LEU A 423 -5.64 -1.57 -26.66
CA LEU A 423 -6.30 -1.97 -25.43
C LEU A 423 -7.35 -0.96 -24.96
N ALA A 424 -7.06 0.34 -25.09
CA ALA A 424 -7.99 1.40 -24.71
C ALA A 424 -9.20 1.40 -25.66
N SER A 425 -8.95 1.22 -26.97
CA SER A 425 -9.99 1.11 -27.97
C SER A 425 -10.92 -0.10 -27.73
N TRP A 426 -10.35 -1.27 -27.36
CA TRP A 426 -11.17 -2.42 -26.98
C TRP A 426 -12.00 -2.15 -25.73
N ARG A 427 -11.38 -1.66 -24.66
CA ARG A 427 -12.07 -1.40 -23.39
C ARG A 427 -13.16 -0.36 -23.51
N SER A 428 -13.04 0.62 -24.40
CA SER A 428 -14.11 1.57 -24.67
C SER A 428 -15.35 0.93 -25.32
N ARG A 429 -15.21 -0.28 -25.88
CA ARG A 429 -16.33 -1.07 -26.42
C ARG A 429 -17.01 -1.96 -25.40
N VAL A 430 -16.46 -2.09 -24.19
CA VAL A 430 -16.95 -3.02 -23.15
C VAL A 430 -17.47 -2.23 -21.96
N ALA A 431 -18.75 -2.45 -21.62
CA ALA A 431 -19.35 -1.99 -20.38
C ALA A 431 -19.47 -3.19 -19.43
N ALA A 432 -18.94 -3.09 -18.20
CA ALA A 432 -18.97 -4.22 -17.26
C ALA A 432 -19.51 -3.77 -15.88
N VAL A 433 -20.36 -4.62 -15.29
CA VAL A 433 -20.75 -4.56 -13.88
C VAL A 433 -20.30 -5.86 -13.23
N PHE A 434 -19.33 -5.77 -12.34
CA PHE A 434 -18.88 -6.90 -11.52
C PHE A 434 -19.66 -6.95 -10.19
N GLN A 435 -19.62 -8.09 -9.51
CA GLN A 435 -20.31 -8.31 -8.23
C GLN A 435 -19.80 -7.31 -7.15
N ASP A 436 -18.49 -7.02 -7.15
CA ASP A 436 -17.80 -6.09 -6.28
C ASP A 436 -17.59 -4.71 -6.94
N PHE A 437 -18.64 -4.15 -7.50
CA PHE A 437 -18.60 -2.87 -8.21
C PHE A 437 -18.12 -1.72 -7.33
N MET A 438 -17.42 -0.78 -7.95
CA MET A 438 -16.80 0.38 -7.32
C MET A 438 -17.86 1.39 -6.83
N ARG A 439 -17.73 1.83 -5.57
CA ARG A 439 -18.52 2.90 -4.94
C ARG A 439 -17.58 4.08 -4.73
N LEU A 440 -17.83 5.17 -5.47
CA LEU A 440 -16.98 6.35 -5.39
C LEU A 440 -17.61 7.38 -4.43
N GLU A 441 -16.82 7.91 -3.51
CA GLU A 441 -17.21 9.03 -2.66
C GLU A 441 -17.16 10.35 -3.46
N LEU A 442 -17.91 10.38 -4.56
CA LEU A 442 -18.00 11.45 -5.54
C LEU A 442 -19.46 11.79 -5.82
N PRO A 443 -19.76 12.90 -6.53
CA PRO A 443 -21.10 13.23 -6.99
C PRO A 443 -21.74 12.08 -7.78
N LEU A 444 -23.08 12.00 -7.77
CA LEU A 444 -23.83 10.96 -8.48
C LEU A 444 -23.48 10.92 -9.97
N ARG A 445 -23.31 12.10 -10.61
CA ARG A 445 -22.90 12.18 -12.03
C ARG A 445 -21.57 11.46 -12.30
N ASP A 446 -20.59 11.64 -11.42
CA ASP A 446 -19.27 11.04 -11.56
C ASP A 446 -19.27 9.55 -11.21
N ASN A 447 -20.21 9.10 -10.37
CA ASN A 447 -20.45 7.68 -10.13
C ASN A 447 -21.05 6.97 -11.36
N VAL A 448 -21.85 7.67 -12.17
CA VAL A 448 -22.45 7.13 -13.40
C VAL A 448 -21.49 7.26 -14.59
N ALA A 449 -20.80 8.38 -14.72
CA ALA A 449 -19.89 8.65 -15.84
C ALA A 449 -18.56 9.25 -15.35
N PRO A 450 -17.65 8.44 -14.78
CA PRO A 450 -16.39 8.94 -14.21
C PRO A 450 -15.48 9.65 -15.20
N ALA A 451 -15.55 9.29 -16.47
CA ALA A 451 -14.81 9.96 -17.55
C ALA A 451 -15.51 11.23 -18.08
N GLY A 452 -16.67 11.57 -17.53
CA GLY A 452 -17.55 12.64 -18.00
C GLY A 452 -18.50 12.20 -19.10
N ALA A 453 -19.74 12.70 -19.03
CA ALA A 453 -20.75 12.56 -20.08
C ALA A 453 -21.73 13.75 -19.99
N PRO A 454 -22.45 14.08 -21.10
CA PRO A 454 -23.57 15.01 -21.05
C PRO A 454 -24.63 14.61 -20.02
N ASP A 455 -25.19 15.58 -19.30
CA ASP A 455 -26.20 15.36 -18.27
C ASP A 455 -27.40 14.56 -18.78
N GLU A 456 -27.76 14.71 -20.06
CA GLU A 456 -28.84 13.95 -20.69
C GLU A 456 -28.58 12.45 -20.71
N ILE A 457 -27.34 12.03 -21.04
CA ILE A 457 -26.92 10.64 -21.03
C ILE A 457 -26.95 10.10 -19.59
N VAL A 458 -26.42 10.88 -18.64
CA VAL A 458 -26.40 10.48 -17.21
C VAL A 458 -27.82 10.29 -16.68
N ARG A 459 -28.73 11.25 -16.97
CA ARG A 459 -30.14 11.17 -16.56
C ARG A 459 -30.87 10.01 -17.24
N GLY A 460 -30.67 9.82 -18.54
CA GLY A 460 -31.24 8.70 -19.29
C GLY A 460 -30.81 7.35 -18.70
N ALA A 461 -29.52 7.18 -18.45
CA ALA A 461 -28.99 5.97 -17.82
C ALA A 461 -29.54 5.72 -16.41
N LEU A 462 -29.69 6.76 -15.59
CA LEU A 462 -30.32 6.67 -14.26
C LEU A 462 -31.80 6.28 -14.35
N VAL A 463 -32.55 6.80 -15.32
CA VAL A 463 -33.96 6.43 -15.55
C VAL A 463 -34.06 4.97 -15.93
N SER A 464 -33.28 4.52 -16.91
CA SER A 464 -33.28 3.12 -17.38
C SER A 464 -32.85 2.12 -16.29
N ALA A 465 -31.93 2.54 -15.40
CA ALA A 465 -31.51 1.74 -14.24
C ALA A 465 -32.48 1.83 -13.03
N GLY A 466 -33.59 2.56 -13.13
CA GLY A 466 -34.49 2.76 -11.98
C GLY A 466 -33.89 3.55 -10.83
N ALA A 467 -32.95 4.45 -11.14
CA ALA A 467 -32.17 5.24 -10.20
C ALA A 467 -32.43 6.75 -10.25
N ALA A 468 -33.45 7.19 -11.00
CA ALA A 468 -33.71 8.62 -11.29
C ALA A 468 -33.92 9.50 -10.04
N ASN A 469 -34.45 8.93 -8.97
CA ASN A 469 -34.84 9.66 -7.76
C ASN A 469 -33.92 9.39 -6.56
N LEU A 470 -32.70 8.86 -6.76
CA LEU A 470 -31.79 8.53 -5.65
C LEU A 470 -31.18 9.77 -5.00
N ALA A 471 -30.73 10.73 -5.79
CA ALA A 471 -30.13 11.98 -5.36
C ALA A 471 -30.04 12.98 -6.52
N ALA A 472 -29.72 14.24 -6.24
CA ALA A 472 -29.37 15.20 -7.28
C ALA A 472 -28.00 14.82 -7.90
N LEU A 473 -27.75 15.19 -9.17
CA LEU A 473 -26.52 14.81 -9.88
C LEU A 473 -25.24 15.28 -9.18
N ASP A 474 -25.29 16.40 -8.49
CA ASP A 474 -24.15 17.00 -7.77
C ASP A 474 -24.01 16.51 -6.32
N THR A 475 -24.93 15.67 -5.84
CA THR A 475 -24.88 15.15 -4.47
C THR A 475 -23.76 14.12 -4.36
N VAL A 476 -22.85 14.32 -3.39
CA VAL A 476 -21.78 13.37 -3.08
C VAL A 476 -22.36 12.13 -2.39
N LEU A 477 -22.02 10.96 -2.90
CA LEU A 477 -22.52 9.67 -2.38
C LEU A 477 -21.67 9.15 -1.22
N ALA A 478 -21.49 9.98 -0.20
CA ALA A 478 -20.82 9.61 1.06
C ALA A 478 -21.29 10.50 2.21
N ARG A 479 -21.60 9.89 3.37
CA ARG A 479 -22.08 10.62 4.57
C ARG A 479 -21.01 11.50 5.23
N ALA A 480 -19.74 11.26 4.94
CA ALA A 480 -18.64 12.02 5.52
C ALA A 480 -18.52 13.45 4.98
N TYR A 481 -19.24 13.78 3.91
CA TYR A 481 -19.18 15.08 3.25
C TYR A 481 -20.44 15.90 3.55
N ASP A 482 -20.29 17.22 3.70
CA ASP A 482 -21.40 18.14 3.93
C ASP A 482 -22.43 18.05 2.79
N GLY A 483 -23.70 17.81 3.14
CA GLY A 483 -24.77 17.59 2.14
C GLY A 483 -24.69 16.25 1.41
N GLY A 484 -23.74 15.39 1.77
CA GLY A 484 -23.59 14.07 1.18
C GLY A 484 -24.60 13.05 1.72
N THR A 485 -24.86 12.01 0.95
CA THR A 485 -25.76 10.91 1.29
C THR A 485 -25.12 9.57 0.99
N ASP A 486 -25.52 8.53 1.73
CA ASP A 486 -25.13 7.16 1.42
C ASP A 486 -26.35 6.39 0.89
N LEU A 487 -26.09 5.43 0.02
CA LEU A 487 -27.11 4.64 -0.64
C LEU A 487 -27.17 3.23 -0.02
N SER A 488 -28.35 2.61 -0.06
CA SER A 488 -28.49 1.18 0.25
C SER A 488 -27.77 0.32 -0.80
N GLY A 489 -27.48 -0.95 -0.48
CA GLY A 489 -26.80 -1.86 -1.40
C GLY A 489 -27.52 -1.99 -2.76
N GLY A 490 -28.85 -2.11 -2.76
CA GLY A 490 -29.63 -2.16 -3.98
C GLY A 490 -29.64 -0.83 -4.76
N GLN A 491 -29.59 0.32 -4.07
CA GLN A 491 -29.46 1.63 -4.73
C GLN A 491 -28.08 1.78 -5.38
N TRP A 492 -27.00 1.37 -4.70
CA TRP A 492 -25.67 1.34 -5.27
C TRP A 492 -25.58 0.44 -6.50
N GLN A 493 -26.28 -0.69 -6.48
CA GLN A 493 -26.35 -1.60 -7.64
C GLN A 493 -27.02 -0.93 -8.85
N ARG A 494 -28.11 -0.17 -8.62
CA ARG A 494 -28.74 0.62 -9.69
C ARG A 494 -27.80 1.70 -10.25
N VAL A 495 -26.98 2.33 -9.43
CA VAL A 495 -25.95 3.27 -9.90
C VAL A 495 -24.88 2.55 -10.75
N ALA A 496 -24.45 1.34 -10.35
CA ALA A 496 -23.52 0.54 -11.16
C ALA A 496 -24.13 0.12 -12.51
N LEU A 497 -25.42 -0.23 -12.55
CA LEU A 497 -26.15 -0.49 -13.79
C LEU A 497 -26.27 0.79 -14.66
N ALA A 498 -26.58 1.95 -14.05
CA ALA A 498 -26.61 3.22 -14.76
C ALA A 498 -25.24 3.54 -15.40
N ARG A 499 -24.13 3.22 -14.72
CA ARG A 499 -22.77 3.36 -15.28
C ARG A 499 -22.59 2.53 -16.54
N ALA A 500 -23.03 1.28 -16.55
CA ALA A 500 -22.97 0.43 -17.74
C ALA A 500 -23.85 0.96 -18.87
N LEU A 501 -25.07 1.41 -18.58
CA LEU A 501 -25.99 1.97 -19.57
C LEU A 501 -25.48 3.30 -20.15
N ALA A 502 -24.83 4.14 -19.32
CA ALA A 502 -24.16 5.36 -19.81
C ALA A 502 -23.01 5.00 -20.78
N ALA A 503 -22.22 3.95 -20.47
CA ALA A 503 -21.17 3.46 -21.38
C ALA A 503 -21.75 2.94 -22.69
N VAL A 504 -22.91 2.27 -22.68
CA VAL A 504 -23.63 1.84 -23.89
C VAL A 504 -24.06 3.06 -24.71
N ALA A 505 -24.66 4.07 -24.08
CA ALA A 505 -25.06 5.29 -24.75
C ALA A 505 -23.85 6.07 -25.34
N LEU A 506 -22.66 5.90 -24.78
CA LEU A 506 -21.40 6.44 -25.29
C LEU A 506 -20.70 5.55 -26.33
N GLY A 507 -21.31 4.40 -26.70
CA GLY A 507 -20.86 3.58 -27.81
C GLY A 507 -20.27 2.21 -27.43
N ALA A 508 -20.39 1.73 -26.18
CA ALA A 508 -20.02 0.36 -25.86
C ALA A 508 -20.94 -0.63 -26.61
N GLY A 509 -20.34 -1.67 -27.20
CA GLY A 509 -21.06 -2.70 -27.98
C GLY A 509 -21.11 -4.06 -27.29
N VAL A 510 -20.40 -4.21 -26.17
CA VAL A 510 -20.40 -5.44 -25.33
C VAL A 510 -20.79 -5.05 -23.92
N VAL A 511 -21.76 -5.76 -23.35
CA VAL A 511 -22.23 -5.55 -21.97
C VAL A 511 -22.00 -6.82 -21.16
N LEU A 512 -21.24 -6.70 -20.08
CA LEU A 512 -20.94 -7.79 -19.16
C LEU A 512 -21.59 -7.52 -17.80
N LEU A 513 -22.41 -8.43 -17.34
CA LEU A 513 -23.16 -8.32 -16.09
C LEU A 513 -22.89 -9.53 -15.21
N ASP A 514 -22.10 -9.35 -14.17
CA ASP A 514 -21.79 -10.40 -13.20
C ASP A 514 -22.65 -10.21 -11.94
N GLU A 515 -23.68 -11.04 -11.79
CA GLU A 515 -24.69 -11.02 -10.74
C GLU A 515 -25.36 -9.63 -10.53
N PRO A 516 -25.90 -9.02 -11.60
CA PRO A 516 -26.31 -7.61 -11.58
C PRO A 516 -27.50 -7.29 -10.68
N THR A 517 -28.16 -8.29 -10.10
CA THR A 517 -29.41 -8.16 -9.31
C THR A 517 -29.32 -8.75 -7.92
N ALA A 518 -28.11 -9.13 -7.45
CA ALA A 518 -27.90 -9.85 -6.18
C ALA A 518 -28.46 -9.12 -4.93
N GLN A 519 -28.55 -7.78 -4.97
CA GLN A 519 -29.02 -6.94 -3.85
C GLN A 519 -30.40 -6.30 -4.09
N LEU A 520 -31.10 -6.68 -5.16
CA LEU A 520 -32.42 -6.16 -5.50
C LEU A 520 -33.53 -7.11 -4.98
N ASP A 521 -34.71 -6.57 -4.73
CA ASP A 521 -35.91 -7.33 -4.42
C ASP A 521 -36.46 -8.01 -5.69
N VAL A 522 -37.16 -9.15 -5.55
CA VAL A 522 -37.56 -10.01 -6.66
C VAL A 522 -38.48 -9.30 -7.68
N ARG A 523 -39.34 -8.37 -7.23
CA ARG A 523 -40.25 -7.63 -8.15
C ARG A 523 -39.51 -6.54 -8.91
N GLY A 524 -38.66 -5.77 -8.25
CA GLY A 524 -37.85 -4.73 -8.88
C GLY A 524 -36.76 -5.29 -9.80
N GLU A 525 -36.31 -6.51 -9.52
CA GLU A 525 -35.32 -7.22 -10.34
C GLU A 525 -35.81 -7.48 -11.76
N ALA A 526 -36.99 -8.09 -11.92
CA ALA A 526 -37.52 -8.44 -13.24
C ALA A 526 -37.72 -7.20 -14.12
N GLU A 527 -38.30 -6.14 -13.55
CA GLU A 527 -38.57 -4.89 -14.30
C GLU A 527 -37.28 -4.19 -14.74
N ILE A 528 -36.27 -4.11 -13.85
CA ILE A 528 -34.97 -3.52 -14.19
C ILE A 528 -34.25 -4.35 -15.25
N PHE A 529 -34.35 -5.68 -15.14
CA PHE A 529 -33.69 -6.58 -16.08
C PHE A 529 -34.32 -6.51 -17.48
N ASP A 530 -35.64 -6.49 -17.57
CA ASP A 530 -36.36 -6.33 -18.85
C ASP A 530 -36.01 -5.00 -19.53
N ARG A 531 -35.93 -3.90 -18.78
CA ARG A 531 -35.48 -2.61 -19.28
C ARG A 531 -34.03 -2.65 -19.77
N LEU A 532 -33.15 -3.29 -18.99
CA LEU A 532 -31.74 -3.42 -19.33
C LEU A 532 -31.56 -4.22 -20.63
N LEU A 533 -32.26 -5.34 -20.81
CA LEU A 533 -32.24 -6.11 -22.05
C LEU A 533 -32.81 -5.31 -23.23
N ALA A 534 -33.86 -4.50 -23.00
CA ALA A 534 -34.41 -3.64 -24.02
C ALA A 534 -33.41 -2.56 -24.49
N GLU A 535 -32.73 -1.91 -23.55
CA GLU A 535 -31.72 -0.89 -23.84
C GLU A 535 -30.44 -1.46 -24.48
N THR A 536 -30.12 -2.73 -24.20
CA THR A 536 -28.90 -3.39 -24.71
C THR A 536 -29.14 -4.32 -25.91
N ARG A 537 -30.33 -4.32 -26.51
CA ARG A 537 -30.67 -5.19 -27.66
C ARG A 537 -29.73 -5.07 -28.86
N HIS A 538 -29.09 -3.92 -29.03
CA HIS A 538 -28.11 -3.67 -30.08
C HIS A 538 -26.68 -4.04 -29.68
N CYS A 539 -26.49 -4.49 -28.44
CA CYS A 539 -25.20 -4.89 -27.89
C CYS A 539 -25.09 -6.41 -27.79
N THR A 540 -23.87 -6.93 -27.71
CA THR A 540 -23.63 -8.30 -27.28
C THR A 540 -23.65 -8.33 -25.76
N THR A 541 -24.70 -8.92 -25.18
CA THR A 541 -24.91 -8.94 -23.72
C THR A 541 -24.53 -10.29 -23.14
N ILE A 542 -23.63 -10.31 -22.17
CA ILE A 542 -23.19 -11.50 -21.45
C ILE A 542 -23.61 -11.35 -19.99
N LEU A 543 -24.49 -12.25 -19.55
CA LEU A 543 -25.05 -12.29 -18.21
C LEU A 543 -24.50 -13.47 -17.43
N ILE A 544 -23.85 -13.21 -16.32
CA ILE A 544 -23.49 -14.24 -15.34
C ILE A 544 -24.52 -14.15 -14.21
N SER A 545 -25.32 -15.19 -14.03
CA SER A 545 -26.33 -15.20 -12.98
C SER A 545 -26.60 -16.63 -12.50
N HIS A 546 -26.93 -16.73 -11.23
CA HIS A 546 -27.47 -17.96 -10.65
C HIS A 546 -29.01 -17.93 -10.53
N ARG A 547 -29.69 -16.85 -10.97
CA ARG A 547 -31.13 -16.67 -10.90
C ARG A 547 -31.78 -17.04 -12.25
N PHE A 548 -32.51 -18.15 -12.28
CA PHE A 548 -33.11 -18.63 -13.51
C PHE A 548 -34.26 -17.76 -14.02
N SER A 549 -34.88 -16.94 -13.14
CA SER A 549 -35.85 -15.92 -13.55
C SER A 549 -35.31 -14.97 -14.60
N THR A 550 -34.04 -14.61 -14.51
CA THR A 550 -33.36 -13.71 -15.45
C THR A 550 -32.69 -14.46 -16.60
N VAL A 551 -32.09 -15.62 -16.32
CA VAL A 551 -31.36 -16.46 -17.30
C VAL A 551 -32.22 -16.94 -18.46
N ARG A 552 -33.49 -17.31 -18.20
CA ARG A 552 -34.41 -17.82 -19.21
C ARG A 552 -34.74 -16.87 -20.36
N HIS A 553 -34.49 -15.54 -20.15
CA HIS A 553 -34.79 -14.53 -21.17
C HIS A 553 -33.62 -14.29 -22.13
N ALA A 554 -32.46 -14.91 -21.89
CA ALA A 554 -31.32 -14.83 -22.80
C ALA A 554 -31.54 -15.66 -24.06
N ASP A 555 -31.03 -15.20 -25.21
CA ASP A 555 -31.13 -15.91 -26.48
C ASP A 555 -30.45 -17.28 -26.43
N ARG A 556 -29.36 -17.39 -25.68
CA ARG A 556 -28.64 -18.63 -25.43
C ARG A 556 -28.16 -18.72 -23.98
N ILE A 557 -28.06 -19.94 -23.48
CA ILE A 557 -27.60 -20.26 -22.13
C ILE A 557 -26.44 -21.23 -22.25
N CYS A 558 -25.33 -20.90 -21.59
CA CYS A 558 -24.14 -21.71 -21.47
C CYS A 558 -24.01 -22.24 -20.04
N VAL A 559 -24.01 -23.54 -19.88
CA VAL A 559 -23.76 -24.22 -18.60
C VAL A 559 -22.26 -24.49 -18.48
N LEU A 560 -21.65 -23.95 -17.47
CA LEU A 560 -20.22 -24.06 -17.20
C LEU A 560 -19.95 -24.98 -16.00
N GLU A 561 -19.11 -25.99 -16.20
CA GLU A 561 -18.68 -26.92 -15.15
C GLU A 561 -17.17 -27.19 -15.28
N HIS A 562 -16.42 -27.05 -14.17
CA HIS A 562 -14.97 -27.29 -14.16
C HIS A 562 -14.20 -26.63 -15.31
N GLY A 563 -14.52 -25.36 -15.61
CA GLY A 563 -13.84 -24.60 -16.66
C GLY A 563 -14.15 -25.03 -18.10
N ARG A 564 -15.25 -25.79 -18.33
CA ARG A 564 -15.68 -26.28 -19.66
C ARG A 564 -17.15 -26.02 -19.88
N VAL A 565 -17.53 -25.83 -21.13
CA VAL A 565 -18.93 -25.78 -21.55
C VAL A 565 -19.49 -27.22 -21.56
N VAL A 566 -20.52 -27.48 -20.77
CA VAL A 566 -21.19 -28.81 -20.73
C VAL A 566 -22.51 -28.82 -21.51
N GLU A 567 -23.23 -27.70 -21.53
CA GLU A 567 -24.45 -27.52 -22.28
C GLU A 567 -24.51 -26.10 -22.86
N LEU A 568 -25.05 -25.97 -24.07
CA LEU A 568 -25.25 -24.69 -24.75
C LEU A 568 -26.52 -24.77 -25.62
N GLY A 569 -27.50 -23.91 -25.35
CA GLY A 569 -28.79 -23.91 -26.10
C GLY A 569 -29.69 -22.79 -25.61
N THR A 570 -30.94 -22.78 -26.14
CA THR A 570 -32.02 -21.94 -25.61
C THR A 570 -32.59 -22.55 -24.33
N HIS A 571 -33.43 -21.81 -23.60
CA HIS A 571 -34.11 -22.32 -22.41
C HIS A 571 -34.89 -23.63 -22.72
N ASP A 572 -35.68 -23.59 -23.78
CA ASP A 572 -36.54 -24.73 -24.13
C ASP A 572 -35.73 -25.97 -24.56
N GLU A 573 -34.68 -25.78 -25.36
CA GLU A 573 -33.77 -26.85 -25.77
C GLU A 573 -33.10 -27.50 -24.54
N LEU A 574 -32.60 -26.73 -23.59
CA LEU A 574 -31.92 -27.23 -22.40
C LEU A 574 -32.90 -27.88 -21.40
N MET A 575 -34.13 -27.37 -21.31
CA MET A 575 -35.18 -28.02 -20.52
C MET A 575 -35.60 -29.36 -21.14
N ALA A 576 -35.72 -29.44 -22.47
CA ALA A 576 -36.03 -30.69 -23.18
C ALA A 576 -34.89 -31.71 -23.09
N LEU A 577 -33.62 -31.26 -23.10
CA LEU A 577 -32.43 -32.10 -22.94
C LEU A 577 -32.43 -32.87 -21.60
N GLY A 578 -33.03 -32.29 -20.56
CA GLY A 578 -33.13 -32.93 -19.23
C GLY A 578 -31.78 -33.03 -18.48
N GLY A 579 -30.79 -32.22 -18.86
CA GLY A 579 -29.43 -32.28 -18.36
C GLY A 579 -29.17 -31.43 -17.10
N ARG A 580 -27.98 -30.87 -17.03
CA ARG A 580 -27.51 -30.05 -15.88
C ARG A 580 -28.33 -28.78 -15.70
N TYR A 581 -28.67 -28.09 -16.79
CA TYR A 581 -29.50 -26.90 -16.76
C TYR A 581 -30.84 -27.19 -16.09
N ARG A 582 -31.55 -28.21 -16.55
CA ARG A 582 -32.85 -28.59 -15.98
C ARG A 582 -32.73 -28.96 -14.50
N THR A 583 -31.71 -29.73 -14.12
CA THR A 583 -31.50 -30.10 -12.72
C THR A 583 -31.33 -28.86 -11.84
N MET A 584 -30.51 -27.87 -12.28
CA MET A 584 -30.32 -26.64 -11.53
C MET A 584 -31.58 -25.78 -11.48
N PHE A 585 -32.33 -25.71 -12.59
CA PHE A 585 -33.58 -24.99 -12.68
C PHE A 585 -34.64 -25.58 -11.73
N ASP A 586 -34.83 -26.89 -11.74
CA ASP A 586 -35.80 -27.59 -10.89
C ASP A 586 -35.48 -27.46 -9.40
N LEU A 587 -34.20 -27.56 -9.03
CA LEU A 587 -33.74 -27.35 -7.66
C LEU A 587 -34.02 -25.92 -7.16
N GLN A 588 -33.88 -24.91 -8.03
CA GLN A 588 -34.22 -23.55 -7.66
C GLN A 588 -35.73 -23.31 -7.61
N ALA A 589 -36.46 -23.85 -8.53
CA ALA A 589 -37.93 -23.76 -8.55
C ALA A 589 -38.57 -24.40 -7.29
N GLN A 590 -38.05 -25.55 -6.84
CA GLN A 590 -38.49 -26.21 -5.61
C GLN A 590 -38.28 -25.31 -4.37
N ARG A 591 -37.21 -24.55 -4.30
CA ARG A 591 -36.97 -23.61 -3.17
C ARG A 591 -38.00 -22.47 -3.07
N PHE A 592 -38.63 -22.10 -4.20
CA PHE A 592 -39.69 -21.09 -4.24
C PHE A 592 -41.09 -21.66 -4.05
N ASN A 593 -41.26 -22.99 -4.20
CA ASN A 593 -42.55 -23.70 -4.11
C ASN A 593 -42.76 -24.47 -2.80
N VAL A 594 -41.85 -24.33 -1.80
CA VAL A 594 -42.08 -24.91 -0.46
C VAL A 594 -43.18 -24.09 0.20
N PRO A 595 -44.35 -24.68 0.53
CA PRO A 595 -45.41 -23.97 1.26
C PRO A 595 -44.90 -23.53 2.62
N GLU A 596 -45.27 -22.31 3.08
CA GLU A 596 -44.96 -21.79 4.42
C GLU A 596 -45.40 -22.67 5.58
N GLU A 597 -46.23 -23.71 5.33
CA GLU A 597 -46.73 -24.64 6.37
C GLU A 597 -45.69 -25.64 6.89
N GLU A 598 -44.60 -25.96 6.20
CA GLU A 598 -43.56 -26.87 6.72
C GLU A 598 -42.41 -26.14 7.49
N ALA A 599 -42.34 -24.84 7.40
CA ALA A 599 -41.34 -24.07 8.15
C ALA A 599 -41.74 -23.81 9.63
N GLY A 600 -43.01 -24.13 10.00
CA GLY A 600 -43.56 -23.88 11.32
C GLY A 600 -43.36 -24.98 12.38
N THR A 601 -42.84 -26.16 12.01
CA THR A 601 -42.82 -27.32 12.93
C THR A 601 -41.47 -27.74 13.46
N THR A 602 -40.40 -26.97 13.26
CA THR A 602 -39.04 -27.39 13.70
C THR A 602 -38.46 -26.53 14.84
N TYR A 603 -39.22 -25.67 15.47
CA TYR A 603 -38.71 -24.82 16.58
C TYR A 603 -39.27 -25.14 17.96
N ASP A 604 -39.88 -26.30 18.17
CA ASP A 604 -40.43 -26.69 19.49
C ASP A 604 -39.63 -27.79 20.21
N VAL A 605 -38.35 -27.91 19.95
CA VAL A 605 -37.45 -28.77 20.74
C VAL A 605 -36.22 -27.99 21.14
N LEU A 606 -36.33 -27.04 22.05
CA LEU A 606 -35.32 -26.57 23.00
C LEU A 606 -35.99 -25.55 23.95
N SER A 607 -36.82 -26.06 24.87
CA SER A 607 -37.17 -25.40 26.13
C SER A 607 -36.38 -26.09 27.26
#